data_aa3f9fba8fcc1596b24e3a7718e815d6
#
_entry.id   aa3f9fba8fcc1596b24e3a7718e815d6
#
_cell.length_a   1.000
_cell.length_b   1.000
_cell.length_c   1.000
_cell.angle_alpha   90.00
_cell.angle_beta   90.00
_cell.angle_gamma   90.00
#
_symmetry.space_group_name_H-M   'P 1'
#
loop_
_entity.id
_entity.type
_entity.pdbx_description
1 polymer ?
#
loop_
_entity_poly.entity_id
_entity_poly.type
_entity_poly.pdbx_seq_one_letter_code
_entity_poly.pdbx_strand_id
1 'polypeptide(L)'
;MKIVCAHCQAEGKPGILGEMEPQEDPTVTYDICPEHRLRVEAEARVATTALHEEEQEEGQPEIRRFDREPVSLPVIGWAPQFIGTALQGMARYVGGGGMMLEFPVEVVRGSLLRVVLQTPQGPLEVEGEIVWTAFHEGVIRHGLTFPELKGPDFVDLVVGESARTI
;
A
#
# COMPACT_ATOMS: atom_id res chain seq x y z
N MET A 1 42.65 -4.28 -1.60
CA MET A 1 41.36 -3.69 -2.07
C MET A 1 40.96 -2.58 -1.11
N LYS A 2 40.64 -1.39 -1.61
CA LYS A 2 40.26 -0.25 -0.76
C LYS A 2 38.75 -0.22 -0.58
N ILE A 3 38.30 -0.02 0.64
CA ILE A 3 36.92 0.26 0.96
C ILE A 3 36.74 1.76 1.02
N VAL A 4 35.88 2.34 0.20
CA VAL A 4 35.64 3.79 0.12
C VAL A 4 34.19 4.10 0.43
N CYS A 5 33.97 5.21 1.14
CA CYS A 5 32.62 5.74 1.34
C CYS A 5 32.11 6.38 0.04
N ALA A 6 31.03 5.87 -0.51
CA ALA A 6 30.45 6.38 -1.74
C ALA A 6 30.04 7.86 -1.64
N HIS A 7 29.55 8.32 -0.50
CA HIS A 7 29.17 9.71 -0.26
C HIS A 7 30.37 10.64 -0.16
N CYS A 8 31.46 10.23 0.55
CA CYS A 8 32.69 10.99 0.58
C CYS A 8 33.29 11.16 -0.81
N GLN A 9 33.27 10.12 -1.62
CA GLN A 9 33.78 10.16 -2.98
C GLN A 9 32.97 11.13 -3.85
N ALA A 10 31.66 11.13 -3.73
CA ALA A 10 30.78 12.06 -4.45
C ALA A 10 31.01 13.54 -4.02
N GLU A 11 31.42 13.76 -2.77
CA GLU A 11 31.79 15.09 -2.24
C GLU A 11 33.27 15.47 -2.53
N GLY A 12 34.02 14.64 -3.26
CA GLY A 12 35.43 14.88 -3.58
C GLY A 12 36.37 14.73 -2.39
N LYS A 13 35.96 14.04 -1.32
CA LYS A 13 36.74 13.79 -0.11
C LYS A 13 37.41 12.42 -0.13
N PRO A 14 38.60 12.24 0.43
CA PRO A 14 39.22 10.92 0.57
C PRO A 14 38.47 10.11 1.64
N GLY A 15 37.47 9.36 1.24
CA GLY A 15 36.62 8.55 2.13
C GLY A 15 37.12 7.12 2.29
N ILE A 16 38.42 6.88 2.54
CA ILE A 16 38.95 5.53 2.72
C ILE A 16 38.55 5.03 4.12
N LEU A 17 37.78 3.93 4.15
CA LEU A 17 37.28 3.30 5.39
C LEU A 17 38.18 2.15 5.85
N GLY A 18 38.97 1.58 4.95
CA GLY A 18 39.88 0.48 5.27
C GLY A 18 40.44 -0.19 4.03
N GLU A 19 41.30 -1.17 4.27
CA GLU A 19 41.84 -2.04 3.24
C GLU A 19 41.49 -3.49 3.59
N MET A 20 40.97 -4.25 2.61
CA MET A 20 40.78 -5.69 2.70
C MET A 20 41.84 -6.40 1.88
N GLU A 21 42.22 -7.61 2.30
CA GLU A 21 43.09 -8.45 1.48
C GLU A 21 42.46 -8.71 0.11
N PRO A 22 43.24 -8.69 -0.98
CA PRO A 22 42.74 -8.83 -2.31
C PRO A 22 42.15 -10.25 -2.50
N GLN A 23 40.85 -10.33 -2.67
CA GLN A 23 40.25 -11.46 -3.37
C GLN A 23 40.44 -11.25 -4.87
N GLU A 24 40.40 -12.30 -5.65
CA GLU A 24 40.80 -12.36 -7.06
C GLU A 24 40.07 -11.39 -8.01
N ASP A 25 39.19 -10.55 -7.53
CA ASP A 25 38.46 -9.56 -8.31
C ASP A 25 38.80 -8.13 -7.85
N PRO A 26 39.30 -7.25 -8.77
CA PRO A 26 39.77 -5.89 -8.42
C PRO A 26 38.63 -4.87 -8.22
N THR A 27 37.45 -5.27 -7.85
CA THR A 27 36.31 -4.37 -7.62
C THR A 27 36.51 -3.55 -6.35
N VAL A 28 36.33 -2.24 -6.46
CA VAL A 28 36.26 -1.32 -5.31
C VAL A 28 34.95 -1.61 -4.57
N THR A 29 35.06 -1.98 -3.30
CA THR A 29 33.86 -2.13 -2.46
C THR A 29 33.48 -0.79 -1.85
N TYR A 30 32.23 -0.42 -2.02
CA TYR A 30 31.66 0.80 -1.43
C TYR A 30 30.95 0.48 -0.12
N ASP A 31 31.21 1.26 0.89
CA ASP A 31 30.52 1.26 2.18
C ASP A 31 30.21 2.70 2.58
N ILE A 32 29.52 2.89 3.68
CA ILE A 32 29.14 4.20 4.18
C ILE A 32 29.91 4.47 5.48
N CYS A 33 30.66 5.58 5.53
CA CYS A 33 31.37 5.97 6.75
C CYS A 33 30.37 6.34 7.87
N PRO A 34 30.79 6.26 9.15
CA PRO A 34 29.90 6.54 10.28
C PRO A 34 29.20 7.90 10.20
N GLU A 35 29.91 8.94 9.73
CA GLU A 35 29.37 10.29 9.58
C GLU A 35 28.24 10.36 8.55
N HIS A 36 28.46 9.75 7.37
CA HIS A 36 27.43 9.71 6.35
C HIS A 36 26.28 8.76 6.71
N ARG A 37 26.56 7.68 7.45
CA ARG A 37 25.51 6.80 7.98
C ARG A 37 24.56 7.56 8.90
N LEU A 38 25.08 8.34 9.84
CA LEU A 38 24.25 9.17 10.72
C LEU A 38 23.42 10.20 9.94
N ARG A 39 23.98 10.78 8.88
CA ARG A 39 23.26 11.74 8.03
C ARG A 39 22.14 11.05 7.24
N VAL A 40 22.41 9.91 6.62
CA VAL A 40 21.41 9.14 5.88
C VAL A 40 20.29 8.63 6.82
N GLU A 41 20.65 8.18 8.03
CA GLU A 41 19.67 7.77 9.04
C GLU A 41 18.83 8.96 9.53
N ALA A 42 19.43 10.14 9.70
CA ALA A 42 18.71 11.35 10.07
C ALA A 42 17.75 11.81 8.95
N GLU A 43 18.21 11.81 7.70
CA GLU A 43 17.39 12.13 6.54
C GLU A 43 16.23 11.12 6.36
N ALA A 44 16.51 9.83 6.56
CA ALA A 44 15.47 8.79 6.53
C ALA A 44 14.43 8.98 7.65
N ARG A 45 14.85 9.36 8.86
CA ARG A 45 13.94 9.67 9.96
C ARG A 45 13.07 10.88 9.65
N VAL A 46 13.67 11.95 9.10
CA VAL A 46 12.93 13.15 8.69
C VAL A 46 11.92 12.81 7.59
N ALA A 47 12.33 12.02 6.59
CA ALA A 47 11.43 11.56 5.54
C ALA A 47 10.29 10.69 6.10
N THR A 48 10.59 9.79 7.03
CA THR A 48 9.58 8.96 7.70
C THR A 48 8.64 9.82 8.57
N THR A 49 9.17 10.83 9.27
CA THR A 49 8.37 11.77 10.07
C THR A 49 7.50 12.63 9.16
N ALA A 50 8.04 13.12 8.04
CA ALA A 50 7.26 13.89 7.07
C ALA A 50 6.13 13.05 6.44
N LEU A 51 6.39 11.77 6.13
CA LEU A 51 5.35 10.86 5.66
C LEU A 51 4.29 10.59 6.75
N HIS A 52 4.72 10.52 8.02
CA HIS A 52 3.78 10.40 9.15
C HIS A 52 3.05 11.71 9.46
N GLU A 53 3.67 12.87 9.22
CA GLU A 53 3.01 14.17 9.39
C GLU A 53 2.02 14.43 8.26
N GLU A 54 2.29 14.00 7.02
CA GLU A 54 1.31 14.02 5.93
C GLU A 54 0.13 13.06 6.20
N GLU A 55 0.38 11.90 6.84
CA GLU A 55 -0.70 11.02 7.31
C GLU A 55 -1.47 11.60 8.51
N GLN A 56 -0.90 12.54 9.28
CA GLN A 56 -1.55 13.18 10.42
C GLN A 56 -2.26 14.50 10.05
N GLU A 57 -1.91 15.17 8.96
CA GLU A 57 -2.70 16.30 8.45
C GLU A 57 -4.03 15.87 7.81
N GLU A 58 -4.23 14.59 7.52
CA GLU A 58 -5.57 14.02 7.25
C GLU A 58 -6.45 13.90 8.52
N GLY A 59 -6.05 14.46 9.63
CA GLY A 59 -6.79 14.57 10.89
C GLY A 59 -7.86 15.65 10.98
N GLN A 60 -8.35 16.20 9.88
CA GLN A 60 -9.73 16.70 9.87
C GLN A 60 -10.62 15.46 9.98
N PRO A 61 -11.60 15.45 10.92
CA PRO A 61 -12.58 14.38 10.92
C PRO A 61 -13.27 14.47 9.56
N GLU A 62 -12.80 13.64 8.63
CA GLU A 62 -13.52 13.38 7.41
C GLU A 62 -14.88 12.94 7.91
N ILE A 63 -15.89 13.81 7.77
CA ILE A 63 -17.26 13.44 8.08
C ILE A 63 -17.55 12.32 7.12
N ARG A 64 -17.33 11.09 7.61
CA ARG A 64 -17.59 9.88 6.83
C ARG A 64 -19.06 9.95 6.47
N ARG A 65 -19.32 10.20 5.20
CA ARG A 65 -20.69 10.35 4.70
C ARG A 65 -21.47 9.04 4.78
N PHE A 66 -20.79 7.94 4.97
CA PHE A 66 -21.38 6.60 5.00
C PHE A 66 -20.70 5.75 6.06
N ASP A 67 -21.48 5.04 6.83
CA ASP A 67 -21.00 4.00 7.73
C ASP A 67 -20.39 2.86 6.89
N ARG A 68 -19.42 2.19 7.49
CA ARG A 68 -18.77 1.04 6.89
C ARG A 68 -19.20 -0.20 7.65
N GLU A 69 -19.78 -1.14 6.93
CA GLU A 69 -20.17 -2.44 7.48
C GLU A 69 -19.02 -3.43 7.33
N PRO A 70 -18.65 -4.16 8.41
CA PRO A 70 -17.67 -5.24 8.31
C PRO A 70 -18.27 -6.39 7.50
N VAL A 71 -17.49 -6.91 6.57
CA VAL A 71 -17.88 -8.07 5.75
C VAL A 71 -16.70 -9.04 5.64
N SER A 72 -16.97 -10.24 5.19
CA SER A 72 -15.95 -11.23 4.86
C SER A 72 -16.37 -11.95 3.58
N LEU A 73 -16.21 -11.27 2.46
CA LEU A 73 -16.68 -11.75 1.16
C LEU A 73 -15.49 -12.05 0.24
N PRO A 74 -15.45 -13.23 -0.38
CA PRO A 74 -14.47 -13.50 -1.43
C PRO A 74 -14.66 -12.53 -2.60
N VAL A 75 -13.53 -12.06 -3.14
CA VAL A 75 -13.52 -11.17 -4.30
C VAL A 75 -12.55 -11.67 -5.35
N ILE A 76 -12.90 -11.40 -6.60
CA ILE A 76 -12.01 -11.57 -7.75
C ILE A 76 -11.84 -10.19 -8.37
N GLY A 77 -10.58 -9.74 -8.51
CA GLY A 77 -10.24 -8.42 -9.03
C GLY A 77 -9.45 -8.49 -10.33
N TRP A 78 -9.61 -7.47 -11.16
CA TRP A 78 -8.80 -7.24 -12.36
C TRP A 78 -8.29 -5.82 -12.36
N ALA A 79 -6.96 -5.67 -12.38
CA ALA A 79 -6.28 -4.40 -12.44
C ALA A 79 -5.43 -4.29 -13.72
N PRO A 80 -5.26 -3.09 -14.29
CA PRO A 80 -4.54 -2.90 -15.55
C PRO A 80 -3.09 -3.43 -15.54
N GLN A 81 -2.42 -3.41 -14.39
CA GLN A 81 -1.04 -3.90 -14.26
C GLN A 81 -0.93 -5.43 -14.26
N PHE A 82 -2.04 -6.16 -14.09
CA PHE A 82 -2.08 -7.63 -14.08
C PHE A 82 -2.89 -8.16 -15.27
N ILE A 83 -2.42 -7.84 -16.49
CA ILE A 83 -3.12 -8.19 -17.74
C ILE A 83 -3.35 -9.70 -17.80
N GLY A 84 -4.62 -10.10 -17.94
CA GLY A 84 -5.02 -11.51 -18.07
C GLY A 84 -4.98 -12.31 -16.76
N THR A 85 -4.59 -11.71 -15.64
CA THR A 85 -4.53 -12.37 -14.34
C THR A 85 -5.61 -11.84 -13.41
N ALA A 86 -6.46 -12.72 -12.92
CA ALA A 86 -7.43 -12.40 -11.88
C ALA A 86 -6.77 -12.46 -10.50
N LEU A 87 -6.99 -11.43 -9.70
CA LEU A 87 -6.54 -11.35 -8.31
C LEU A 87 -7.62 -11.95 -7.41
N GLN A 88 -7.24 -12.87 -6.55
CA GLN A 88 -8.14 -13.40 -5.53
C GLN A 88 -7.88 -12.73 -4.19
N GLY A 89 -8.92 -12.33 -3.50
CA GLY A 89 -8.82 -11.63 -2.24
C GLY A 89 -10.10 -11.65 -1.44
N MET A 90 -10.19 -10.76 -0.45
CA MET A 90 -11.32 -10.62 0.46
C MET A 90 -11.75 -9.16 0.56
N ALA A 91 -13.05 -8.91 0.57
CA ALA A 91 -13.61 -7.64 1.04
C ALA A 91 -13.80 -7.71 2.55
N ARG A 92 -13.33 -6.68 3.28
CA ARG A 92 -13.40 -6.60 4.74
C ARG A 92 -14.35 -5.53 5.25
N TYR A 93 -14.51 -4.48 4.51
CA TYR A 93 -15.45 -3.41 4.81
C TYR A 93 -16.11 -2.91 3.54
N VAL A 94 -17.38 -2.59 3.63
CA VAL A 94 -18.14 -1.99 2.54
C VAL A 94 -18.90 -0.77 3.05
N GLY A 95 -19.00 0.25 2.24
CA GLY A 95 -19.80 1.44 2.49
C GLY A 95 -20.33 2.02 1.18
N GLY A 96 -21.24 2.98 1.25
CA GLY A 96 -21.83 3.58 0.06
C GLY A 96 -20.86 4.34 -0.85
N GLY A 97 -19.67 4.70 -0.34
CA GLY A 97 -18.64 5.42 -1.10
C GLY A 97 -17.45 4.57 -1.51
N GLY A 98 -17.34 3.32 -1.05
CA GLY A 98 -16.21 2.47 -1.35
C GLY A 98 -16.10 1.24 -0.45
N MET A 99 -14.99 0.53 -0.57
CA MET A 99 -14.74 -0.68 0.21
C MET A 99 -13.26 -0.85 0.55
N MET A 100 -12.98 -1.70 1.53
CA MET A 100 -11.64 -2.18 1.84
C MET A 100 -11.47 -3.62 1.37
N LEU A 101 -10.43 -3.85 0.58
CA LEU A 101 -10.09 -5.13 -0.01
C LEU A 101 -8.72 -5.59 0.50
N GLU A 102 -8.54 -6.89 0.63
CA GLU A 102 -7.25 -7.52 0.90
C GLU A 102 -6.85 -8.40 -0.29
N PHE A 103 -5.65 -8.15 -0.83
CA PHE A 103 -5.02 -8.99 -1.85
C PHE A 103 -3.62 -9.38 -1.43
N PRO A 104 -3.07 -10.50 -1.95
CA PRO A 104 -1.70 -10.92 -1.68
C PRO A 104 -0.65 -10.08 -2.43
N VAL A 105 -1.09 -9.23 -3.38
CA VAL A 105 -0.24 -8.37 -4.22
C VAL A 105 -0.71 -6.93 -4.16
N GLU A 106 0.20 -6.01 -4.38
CA GLU A 106 -0.12 -4.58 -4.39
C GLU A 106 -0.75 -4.16 -5.71
N VAL A 107 -1.91 -3.51 -5.61
CA VAL A 107 -2.53 -2.77 -6.72
C VAL A 107 -2.18 -1.30 -6.55
N VAL A 108 -1.57 -0.73 -7.56
CA VAL A 108 -1.04 0.63 -7.52
C VAL A 108 -2.15 1.65 -7.27
N ARG A 109 -1.91 2.60 -6.34
CA ARG A 109 -2.80 3.73 -6.08
C ARG A 109 -3.10 4.50 -7.37
N GLY A 110 -4.34 4.92 -7.55
CA GLY A 110 -4.83 5.58 -8.76
C GLY A 110 -5.26 4.61 -9.87
N SER A 111 -5.06 3.30 -9.69
CA SER A 111 -5.53 2.30 -10.65
C SER A 111 -7.04 2.09 -10.53
N LEU A 112 -7.70 1.95 -11.67
CA LEU A 112 -9.06 1.42 -11.72
C LEU A 112 -9.02 -0.09 -11.49
N LEU A 113 -9.78 -0.55 -10.52
CA LEU A 113 -9.93 -1.96 -10.20
C LEU A 113 -11.38 -2.38 -10.42
N ARG A 114 -11.58 -3.36 -11.27
CA ARG A 114 -12.86 -4.05 -11.40
C ARG A 114 -12.85 -5.26 -10.49
N VAL A 115 -13.87 -5.41 -9.66
CA VAL A 115 -14.01 -6.54 -8.74
C VAL A 115 -15.37 -7.19 -8.84
N VAL A 116 -15.41 -8.50 -8.65
CA VAL A 116 -16.63 -9.27 -8.47
C VAL A 116 -16.65 -9.79 -7.04
N LEU A 117 -17.61 -9.30 -6.26
CA LEU A 117 -17.89 -9.75 -4.89
C LEU A 117 -18.79 -10.98 -4.95
N GLN A 118 -18.47 -11.99 -4.15
CA GLN A 118 -19.33 -13.13 -3.95
C GLN A 118 -20.30 -12.85 -2.80
N THR A 119 -21.41 -12.19 -3.09
CA THR A 119 -22.42 -11.86 -2.09
C THR A 119 -23.38 -13.03 -1.83
N PRO A 120 -24.12 -13.04 -0.69
CA PRO A 120 -25.16 -14.05 -0.44
C PRO A 120 -26.26 -14.09 -1.50
N GLN A 121 -26.46 -12.98 -2.22
CA GLN A 121 -27.47 -12.86 -3.27
C GLN A 121 -26.93 -13.19 -4.67
N GLY A 122 -25.63 -13.49 -4.77
CA GLY A 122 -24.94 -13.80 -6.02
C GLY A 122 -23.75 -12.89 -6.31
N PRO A 123 -23.06 -13.11 -7.42
CA PRO A 123 -21.92 -12.29 -7.80
C PRO A 123 -22.34 -10.86 -8.14
N LEU A 124 -21.66 -9.88 -7.56
CA LEU A 124 -21.88 -8.46 -7.78
C LEU A 124 -20.60 -7.82 -8.33
N GLU A 125 -20.69 -7.28 -9.53
CA GLU A 125 -19.58 -6.58 -10.16
C GLU A 125 -19.60 -5.09 -9.78
N VAL A 126 -18.44 -4.57 -9.37
CA VAL A 126 -18.23 -3.16 -9.08
C VAL A 126 -16.87 -2.72 -9.61
N GLU A 127 -16.76 -1.44 -9.93
CA GLU A 127 -15.51 -0.80 -10.33
C GLU A 127 -15.24 0.41 -9.44
N GLY A 128 -13.96 0.64 -9.15
CA GLY A 128 -13.53 1.78 -8.38
C GLY A 128 -12.04 2.05 -8.51
N GLU A 129 -11.62 3.16 -7.95
CA GLU A 129 -10.22 3.58 -7.93
C GLU A 129 -9.56 3.23 -6.60
N ILE A 130 -8.34 2.72 -6.66
CA ILE A 130 -7.53 2.49 -5.47
C ILE A 130 -6.99 3.82 -4.97
N VAL A 131 -7.42 4.25 -3.78
CA VAL A 131 -7.04 5.54 -3.19
C VAL A 131 -5.96 5.42 -2.12
N TRP A 132 -5.81 4.26 -1.50
CA TRP A 132 -4.70 3.96 -0.58
C TRP A 132 -4.37 2.47 -0.56
N THR A 133 -3.15 2.16 -0.14
CA THR A 133 -2.67 0.79 0.10
C THR A 133 -1.90 0.74 1.42
N ALA A 134 -1.99 -0.37 2.15
CA ALA A 134 -1.25 -0.59 3.38
C ALA A 134 -0.93 -2.08 3.57
N PHE A 135 0.29 -2.39 3.98
CA PHE A 135 0.68 -3.76 4.33
C PHE A 135 0.17 -4.11 5.74
N HIS A 136 -0.46 -5.26 5.88
CA HIS A 136 -0.98 -5.73 7.15
C HIS A 136 -0.92 -7.26 7.25
N GLU A 137 -0.10 -7.78 8.16
CA GLU A 137 -0.03 -9.21 8.50
C GLU A 137 0.08 -10.17 7.29
N GLY A 138 0.92 -9.83 6.31
CA GLY A 138 1.17 -10.69 5.14
C GLY A 138 0.17 -10.51 3.98
N VAL A 139 -0.80 -9.62 4.11
CA VAL A 139 -1.69 -9.20 3.04
C VAL A 139 -1.58 -7.69 2.81
N ILE A 140 -1.98 -7.24 1.65
CA ILE A 140 -2.01 -5.82 1.33
C ILE A 140 -3.47 -5.36 1.31
N ARG A 141 -3.77 -4.40 2.18
CA ARG A 141 -5.07 -3.74 2.25
C ARG A 141 -5.13 -2.61 1.24
N HIS A 142 -6.26 -2.49 0.59
CA HIS A 142 -6.52 -1.48 -0.44
C HIS A 142 -7.84 -0.78 -0.12
N GLY A 143 -7.82 0.54 -0.13
CA GLY A 143 -9.04 1.34 -0.14
C GLY A 143 -9.48 1.59 -1.56
N LEU A 144 -10.66 1.12 -1.91
CA LEU A 144 -11.32 1.33 -3.18
C LEU A 144 -12.43 2.37 -2.99
N THR A 145 -12.43 3.43 -3.79
CA THR A 145 -13.53 4.40 -3.85
C THR A 145 -14.35 4.18 -5.12
N PHE A 146 -15.66 4.32 -5.00
CA PHE A 146 -16.54 4.26 -6.16
C PHE A 146 -16.56 5.60 -6.88
N PRO A 147 -16.58 5.63 -8.23
CA PRO A 147 -16.70 6.86 -9.01
C PRO A 147 -18.03 7.57 -8.77
N GLU A 148 -19.06 6.78 -8.47
CA GLU A 148 -20.38 7.27 -8.07
C GLU A 148 -20.75 6.64 -6.72
N LEU A 149 -21.32 7.46 -5.83
CA LEU A 149 -21.83 6.98 -4.56
C LEU A 149 -22.95 5.97 -4.78
N LYS A 150 -22.81 4.77 -4.21
CA LYS A 150 -23.80 3.70 -4.37
C LYS A 150 -24.97 3.82 -3.39
N GLY A 151 -24.78 4.60 -2.32
CA GLY A 151 -25.80 4.78 -1.27
C GLY A 151 -25.94 3.57 -0.33
N PRO A 152 -26.90 3.66 0.62
CA PRO A 152 -27.13 2.59 1.59
C PRO A 152 -27.68 1.30 0.97
N ASP A 153 -28.47 1.40 -0.08
CA ASP A 153 -29.05 0.23 -0.75
C ASP A 153 -27.98 -0.72 -1.30
N PHE A 154 -26.82 -0.19 -1.70
CA PHE A 154 -25.70 -1.00 -2.12
C PHE A 154 -25.11 -1.81 -0.96
N VAL A 155 -25.01 -1.22 0.22
CA VAL A 155 -24.53 -1.90 1.42
C VAL A 155 -25.48 -3.04 1.78
N ASP A 156 -26.78 -2.79 1.75
CA ASP A 156 -27.82 -3.80 2.00
C ASP A 156 -27.77 -4.95 1.00
N LEU A 157 -27.50 -4.65 -0.28
CA LEU A 157 -27.30 -5.64 -1.31
C LEU A 157 -26.08 -6.52 -1.06
N VAL A 158 -24.98 -5.94 -0.56
CA VAL A 158 -23.73 -6.66 -0.31
C VAL A 158 -23.81 -7.47 0.98
N VAL A 159 -24.37 -6.90 2.04
CA VAL A 159 -24.44 -7.53 3.39
C VAL A 159 -25.58 -8.52 3.48
N GLY A 160 -26.68 -8.29 2.73
CA GLY A 160 -27.92 -9.01 2.82
C GLY A 160 -28.81 -8.50 3.96
N GLU A 161 -30.11 -8.52 3.77
CA GLU A 161 -31.09 -8.02 4.76
C GLU A 161 -31.06 -8.78 6.09
N SER A 162 -30.51 -10.00 6.13
CA SER A 162 -30.48 -10.85 7.32
C SER A 162 -29.47 -10.44 8.39
N ALA A 163 -28.54 -9.56 8.10
CA ALA A 163 -27.46 -9.18 9.06
C ALA A 163 -27.86 -8.04 10.01
N ARG A 164 -28.98 -7.36 9.76
CA ARG A 164 -29.44 -6.22 10.58
C ARG A 164 -30.47 -6.58 11.66
N THR A 165 -30.78 -7.86 11.82
CA THR A 165 -31.75 -8.30 12.86
C THR A 165 -30.99 -8.93 14.04
N ILE A 166 -30.34 -8.13 14.85
CA ILE A 166 -30.08 -8.41 16.28
C ILE A 166 -30.09 -7.08 17.04
#